data_ec036c56e89c45e91557d11150e6f1cf
#
_entry.id   ec036c56e89c45e91557d11150e6f1cf
#
_cell.length_a   1.000
_cell.length_b   1.000
_cell.length_c   1.000
_cell.angle_alpha   90.00
_cell.angle_beta   90.00
_cell.angle_gamma   90.00
#
_symmetry.space_group_name_H-M   'P 1'
#
loop_
_entity.id
_entity.type
_entity.pdbx_description
1 polymer ?
#
loop_
_entity_poly.entity_id
_entity_poly.type
_entity_poly.pdbx_seq_one_letter_code
_entity_poly.pdbx_strand_id
1 'polypeptide(L)'
;TIQKSLTASEIMKLCKSYRSTFEITDFAQKIHPNAELEPVARHGEKPQILQFGSAVEELSGIMGLISTYRKSGYKSLGIICKTEQQARKMADMLKSYANDISFLSSQSSAFVQGIVITSAHMAKGLEFDEVIIPQTDERNYRSEIDKSMLYVAVTRAMHRLTLTFHEARPATH
;
A
#
# COMPACT_ATOMS: atom_id res chain seq x y z
N THR A 1 -11.44 -8.85 22.92
CA THR A 1 -11.23 -8.23 21.62
C THR A 1 -11.81 -9.09 20.51
N ILE A 2 -12.14 -8.47 19.40
CA ILE A 2 -12.70 -9.17 18.24
C ILE A 2 -11.78 -10.28 17.77
N GLN A 3 -10.46 -10.07 17.87
CA GLN A 3 -9.48 -11.07 17.46
C GLN A 3 -9.56 -12.34 18.27
N LYS A 4 -10.00 -12.27 19.52
CA LYS A 4 -10.14 -13.46 20.36
C LYS A 4 -11.36 -14.28 20.02
N SER A 5 -12.33 -13.69 19.33
CA SER A 5 -13.54 -14.41 18.95
C SER A 5 -13.43 -15.08 17.59
N LEU A 6 -12.32 -14.86 16.86
CA LEU A 6 -12.11 -15.49 15.57
C LEU A 6 -11.12 -16.63 15.70
N THR A 7 -11.44 -17.75 15.08
CA THR A 7 -10.49 -18.85 14.99
C THR A 7 -9.47 -18.58 13.89
N ALA A 8 -8.32 -19.26 13.95
CA ALA A 8 -7.31 -19.16 12.90
C ALA A 8 -7.90 -19.49 11.53
N SER A 9 -8.77 -20.50 11.49
CA SER A 9 -9.42 -20.92 10.26
C SER A 9 -10.32 -19.82 9.67
N GLU A 10 -11.03 -19.10 10.51
CA GLU A 10 -11.88 -17.99 10.07
C GLU A 10 -11.05 -16.83 9.53
N ILE A 11 -9.95 -16.51 10.19
CA ILE A 11 -9.03 -15.48 9.73
C ILE A 11 -8.46 -15.86 8.36
N MET A 12 -8.07 -17.12 8.19
CA MET A 12 -7.56 -17.61 6.91
C MET A 12 -8.60 -17.50 5.80
N LYS A 13 -9.85 -17.80 6.10
CA LYS A 13 -10.91 -17.66 5.11
C LYS A 13 -11.11 -16.22 4.69
N LEU A 14 -11.05 -15.28 5.64
CA LEU A 14 -11.15 -13.87 5.33
C LEU A 14 -9.99 -13.43 4.45
N CYS A 15 -8.78 -13.87 4.76
CA CYS A 15 -7.61 -13.54 3.97
C CYS A 15 -7.70 -14.10 2.55
N LYS A 16 -8.16 -15.33 2.41
CA LYS A 16 -8.34 -15.94 1.09
C LYS A 16 -9.38 -15.20 0.25
N SER A 17 -10.41 -14.66 0.87
CA SER A 17 -11.46 -13.96 0.14
C SER A 17 -10.97 -12.68 -0.52
N TYR A 18 -9.87 -12.09 -0.03
CA TYR A 18 -9.30 -10.89 -0.63
C TYR A 18 -8.53 -11.19 -1.91
N ARG A 19 -8.10 -12.43 -2.08
CA ARG A 19 -7.52 -12.89 -3.34
C ARG A 19 -6.26 -12.17 -3.80
N SER A 20 -5.47 -11.68 -2.87
CA SER A 20 -4.13 -11.22 -3.20
C SER A 20 -3.35 -12.38 -3.82
N THR A 21 -2.41 -12.05 -4.70
CA THR A 21 -1.61 -13.08 -5.33
C THR A 21 -0.68 -13.73 -4.32
N PHE A 22 -0.14 -14.91 -4.68
CA PHE A 22 0.85 -15.60 -3.86
C PHE A 22 2.03 -14.68 -3.51
N GLU A 23 2.52 -13.94 -4.51
CA GLU A 23 3.70 -13.09 -4.33
C GLU A 23 3.44 -11.96 -3.32
N ILE A 24 2.26 -11.36 -3.35
CA ILE A 24 1.90 -10.31 -2.40
C ILE A 24 1.71 -10.91 -1.00
N THR A 25 1.04 -12.05 -0.90
CA THR A 25 0.82 -12.72 0.37
C THR A 25 2.13 -13.15 1.00
N ASP A 26 3.05 -13.70 0.20
CA ASP A 26 4.37 -14.09 0.67
C ASP A 26 5.15 -12.87 1.18
N PHE A 27 5.11 -11.79 0.44
CA PHE A 27 5.75 -10.54 0.84
C PHE A 27 5.18 -10.00 2.16
N ALA A 28 3.85 -10.04 2.31
CA ALA A 28 3.18 -9.58 3.52
C ALA A 28 3.60 -10.40 4.74
N GLN A 29 3.79 -11.70 4.58
CA GLN A 29 4.23 -12.56 5.68
C GLN A 29 5.64 -12.24 6.14
N LYS A 30 6.49 -11.77 5.25
CA LYS A 30 7.84 -11.36 5.62
C LYS A 30 7.81 -10.09 6.48
N ILE A 31 6.82 -9.24 6.27
CA ILE A 31 6.63 -8.03 7.07
C ILE A 31 6.09 -8.37 8.46
N HIS A 32 5.13 -9.27 8.50
CA HIS A 32 4.46 -9.64 9.76
C HIS A 32 4.27 -11.15 9.83
N PRO A 33 5.27 -11.88 10.31
CA PRO A 33 5.28 -13.35 10.25
C PRO A 33 4.16 -14.06 11.01
N ASN A 34 3.47 -13.35 11.89
CA ASN A 34 2.38 -13.96 12.64
C ASN A 34 1.13 -14.17 11.84
N ALA A 35 1.07 -13.63 10.67
CA ALA A 35 -0.13 -13.73 9.87
C ALA A 35 -0.30 -15.16 9.40
N GLU A 36 -1.40 -15.76 9.77
CA GLU A 36 -1.73 -17.10 9.34
C GLU A 36 -2.38 -17.06 7.97
N LEU A 37 -1.62 -16.53 7.01
CA LEU A 37 -2.09 -16.43 5.65
C LEU A 37 -1.61 -17.63 4.88
N GLU A 38 -2.54 -18.36 4.31
CA GLU A 38 -2.16 -19.38 3.35
C GLU A 38 -1.99 -18.69 2.00
N PRO A 39 -0.92 -19.03 1.28
CA PRO A 39 -0.77 -18.52 -0.07
C PRO A 39 -1.94 -18.94 -0.94
N VAL A 40 -2.51 -18.01 -1.69
CA VAL A 40 -3.51 -18.35 -2.68
C VAL A 40 -2.82 -18.89 -3.92
N ALA A 41 -3.51 -19.72 -4.67
CA ALA A 41 -2.94 -20.35 -5.84
C ALA A 41 -2.65 -19.38 -6.99
N ARG A 42 -3.24 -18.19 -6.96
CA ARG A 42 -3.07 -17.22 -8.04
C ARG A 42 -1.73 -16.50 -7.92
N HIS A 43 -0.97 -16.52 -9.00
CA HIS A 43 0.32 -15.83 -9.06
C HIS A 43 0.19 -14.50 -9.80
N GLY A 44 1.09 -13.60 -9.53
CA GLY A 44 1.13 -12.28 -10.17
C GLY A 44 2.54 -11.71 -10.11
N GLU A 45 2.65 -10.41 -10.32
CA GLU A 45 3.93 -9.74 -10.32
C GLU A 45 4.51 -9.72 -8.91
N LYS A 46 5.83 -9.82 -8.83
CA LYS A 46 6.51 -9.68 -7.54
C LYS A 46 6.40 -8.24 -7.06
N PRO A 47 6.14 -8.03 -5.77
CA PRO A 47 6.20 -6.69 -5.21
C PRO A 47 7.55 -6.04 -5.47
N GLN A 48 7.53 -4.76 -5.82
CA GLN A 48 8.74 -4.00 -6.09
C GLN A 48 9.01 -3.01 -4.97
N ILE A 49 10.29 -2.84 -4.65
CA ILE A 49 10.73 -1.83 -3.69
C ILE A 49 11.67 -0.91 -4.45
N LEU A 50 11.31 0.36 -4.55
CA LEU A 50 12.07 1.34 -5.32
C LEU A 50 12.68 2.37 -4.38
N GLN A 51 13.98 2.55 -4.50
CA GLN A 51 14.72 3.53 -3.72
C GLN A 51 15.03 4.76 -4.57
N PHE A 52 14.85 5.92 -3.97
CA PHE A 52 15.13 7.20 -4.61
C PHE A 52 16.13 7.99 -3.77
N GLY A 53 16.77 8.99 -4.36
CA GLY A 53 17.78 9.77 -3.67
C GLY A 53 17.25 10.96 -2.89
N SER A 54 16.00 11.33 -3.09
CA SER A 54 15.39 12.46 -2.40
C SER A 54 13.87 12.34 -2.41
N ALA A 55 13.22 13.15 -1.60
CA ALA A 55 11.75 13.20 -1.55
C ALA A 55 11.17 13.63 -2.90
N VAL A 56 11.83 14.56 -3.58
CA VAL A 56 11.39 15.03 -4.89
C VAL A 56 11.48 13.90 -5.93
N GLU A 57 12.58 13.15 -5.90
CA GLU A 57 12.75 12.02 -6.81
C GLU A 57 11.73 10.92 -6.52
N GLU A 58 11.44 10.67 -5.24
CA GLU A 58 10.42 9.69 -4.87
C GLU A 58 9.06 10.11 -5.41
N LEU A 59 8.71 11.38 -5.26
CA LEU A 59 7.45 11.91 -5.78
C LEU A 59 7.37 11.76 -7.31
N SER A 60 8.47 12.08 -8.00
CA SER A 60 8.53 11.88 -9.46
C SER A 60 8.37 10.42 -9.83
N GLY A 61 8.94 9.53 -9.04
CA GLY A 61 8.78 8.09 -9.25
C GLY A 61 7.33 7.65 -9.08
N ILE A 62 6.65 8.20 -8.09
CA ILE A 62 5.23 7.92 -7.87
C ILE A 62 4.39 8.41 -9.06
N MET A 63 4.70 9.59 -9.58
CA MET A 63 4.03 10.10 -10.79
C MET A 63 4.22 9.15 -11.97
N GLY A 64 5.43 8.60 -12.12
CA GLY A 64 5.70 7.60 -13.15
C GLY A 64 4.89 6.33 -12.96
N LEU A 65 4.73 5.88 -11.72
CA LEU A 65 3.92 4.72 -11.40
C LEU A 65 2.45 4.97 -11.69
N ILE A 66 1.95 6.17 -11.43
CA ILE A 66 0.58 6.55 -11.78
C ILE A 66 0.40 6.50 -13.29
N SER A 67 1.37 7.00 -14.04
CA SER A 67 1.34 6.96 -15.50
C SER A 67 1.28 5.52 -16.01
N THR A 68 2.08 4.63 -15.41
CA THR A 68 2.07 3.21 -15.75
C THR A 68 0.72 2.56 -15.42
N TYR A 69 0.15 2.91 -14.27
CA TYR A 69 -1.17 2.43 -13.89
C TYR A 69 -2.22 2.82 -14.94
N ARG A 70 -2.18 4.05 -15.43
CA ARG A 70 -3.17 4.52 -16.41
C ARG A 70 -3.10 3.76 -17.73
N LYS A 71 -1.94 3.19 -18.03
CA LYS A 71 -1.77 2.37 -19.24
C LYS A 71 -2.09 0.90 -19.00
N SER A 72 -2.32 0.51 -17.75
CA SER A 72 -2.65 -0.86 -17.41
C SER A 72 -4.15 -1.07 -17.55
N GLY A 73 -4.58 -2.31 -17.46
CA GLY A 73 -6.00 -2.62 -17.44
C GLY A 73 -6.63 -2.52 -16.07
N TYR A 74 -5.87 -2.09 -15.06
CA TYR A 74 -6.36 -2.02 -13.68
C TYR A 74 -7.35 -0.86 -13.51
N LYS A 75 -8.34 -1.08 -12.67
CA LYS A 75 -9.43 -0.12 -12.49
C LYS A 75 -9.32 0.68 -11.19
N SER A 76 -8.43 0.29 -10.29
CA SER A 76 -8.25 1.02 -9.04
C SER A 76 -6.78 1.03 -8.62
N LEU A 77 -6.35 2.17 -8.11
CA LEU A 77 -5.01 2.36 -7.58
C LEU A 77 -5.14 3.02 -6.21
N GLY A 78 -4.59 2.39 -5.19
CA GLY A 78 -4.51 2.97 -3.84
C GLY A 78 -3.10 3.43 -3.54
N ILE A 79 -2.94 4.70 -3.20
CA ILE A 79 -1.69 5.21 -2.66
C ILE A 79 -1.90 5.30 -1.17
N ILE A 80 -1.29 4.38 -0.43
CA ILE A 80 -1.58 4.21 0.99
C ILE A 80 -0.39 4.70 1.81
N CYS A 81 -0.59 5.78 2.55
CA CYS A 81 0.41 6.35 3.42
C CYS A 81 0.22 5.84 4.84
N LYS A 82 1.23 5.98 5.68
CA LYS A 82 1.16 5.52 7.06
C LYS A 82 0.08 6.26 7.85
N THR A 83 0.03 7.59 7.71
CA THR A 83 -0.91 8.43 8.46
C THR A 83 -1.76 9.25 7.52
N GLU A 84 -2.90 9.72 8.04
CA GLU A 84 -3.78 10.60 7.26
C GLU A 84 -3.08 11.92 6.92
N GLN A 85 -2.26 12.44 7.83
CA GLN A 85 -1.51 13.66 7.57
C GLN A 85 -0.54 13.50 6.40
N GLN A 86 0.17 12.38 6.35
CA GLN A 86 1.06 12.09 5.22
C GLN A 86 0.27 11.92 3.92
N ALA A 87 -0.87 11.27 3.99
CA ALA A 87 -1.73 11.07 2.82
C ALA A 87 -2.26 12.41 2.30
N ARG A 88 -2.67 13.30 3.19
CA ARG A 88 -3.15 14.63 2.81
C ARG A 88 -2.06 15.44 2.13
N LYS A 89 -0.84 15.39 2.68
CA LYS A 89 0.30 16.09 2.10
C LYS A 89 0.63 15.54 0.71
N MET A 90 0.61 14.23 0.57
CA MET A 90 0.85 13.58 -0.71
C MET A 90 -0.21 13.98 -1.73
N ALA A 91 -1.47 14.01 -1.32
CA ALA A 91 -2.56 14.42 -2.19
C ALA A 91 -2.37 15.86 -2.68
N ASP A 92 -1.97 16.77 -1.78
CA ASP A 92 -1.70 18.15 -2.15
C ASP A 92 -0.57 18.25 -3.17
N MET A 93 0.49 17.49 -2.99
CA MET A 93 1.62 17.51 -3.91
C MET A 93 1.26 16.94 -5.28
N LEU A 94 0.41 15.92 -5.32
CA LEU A 94 0.01 15.28 -6.58
C LEU A 94 -1.14 16.00 -7.28
N LYS A 95 -1.80 16.91 -6.59
CA LYS A 95 -2.96 17.61 -7.13
C LYS A 95 -2.61 18.42 -8.37
N SER A 96 -1.43 19.00 -8.42
CA SER A 96 -0.96 19.75 -9.58
C SER A 96 -0.61 18.85 -10.77
N TYR A 97 -0.29 17.58 -10.49
CA TYR A 97 0.03 16.62 -11.53
C TYR A 97 -1.22 16.01 -12.16
N ALA A 98 -2.23 15.72 -11.33
CA ALA A 98 -3.44 15.06 -11.79
C ALA A 98 -4.61 15.46 -10.90
N ASN A 99 -5.71 15.86 -11.51
CA ASN A 99 -6.89 16.30 -10.77
C ASN A 99 -7.96 15.20 -10.62
N ASP A 100 -7.67 13.99 -11.10
CA ASP A 100 -8.57 12.85 -10.94
C ASP A 100 -8.19 11.96 -9.74
N ILE A 101 -7.29 12.44 -8.87
CA ILE A 101 -6.87 11.72 -7.68
C ILE A 101 -7.77 12.15 -6.52
N SER A 102 -8.40 11.17 -5.88
CA SER A 102 -9.28 11.42 -4.75
C SER A 102 -8.55 11.18 -3.44
N PHE A 103 -8.81 12.04 -2.46
CA PHE A 103 -8.29 11.83 -1.11
C PHE A 103 -9.40 11.26 -0.25
N LEU A 104 -9.15 10.10 0.36
CA LEU A 104 -10.11 9.45 1.24
C LEU A 104 -9.66 9.61 2.68
N SER A 105 -10.46 10.35 3.46
CA SER A 105 -10.20 10.56 4.87
C SER A 105 -11.29 9.91 5.72
N SER A 106 -11.14 10.00 7.04
CA SER A 106 -12.13 9.47 7.97
C SER A 106 -13.51 10.11 7.81
N GLN A 107 -13.58 11.23 7.13
CA GLN A 107 -14.84 11.94 6.91
C GLN A 107 -15.45 11.70 5.54
N SER A 108 -14.78 10.91 4.71
CA SER A 108 -15.24 10.65 3.36
C SER A 108 -16.11 9.41 3.31
N SER A 109 -17.05 9.39 2.37
CA SER A 109 -17.81 8.17 2.13
C SER A 109 -17.01 7.22 1.25
N ALA A 110 -17.17 5.94 1.52
CA ALA A 110 -16.25 4.93 1.03
C ALA A 110 -16.64 4.31 -0.29
N PHE A 111 -16.64 5.05 -1.36
CA PHE A 111 -16.70 4.42 -2.68
C PHE A 111 -15.35 4.62 -3.37
N VAL A 112 -14.69 3.50 -3.69
CA VAL A 112 -13.33 3.55 -4.19
C VAL A 112 -13.27 3.06 -5.63
N GLN A 113 -12.98 3.97 -6.54
CA GLN A 113 -12.74 3.64 -7.93
C GLN A 113 -11.72 4.65 -8.47
N GLY A 114 -10.85 4.22 -9.37
CA GLY A 114 -9.80 5.08 -9.90
C GLY A 114 -8.64 5.21 -8.93
N ILE A 115 -8.07 6.40 -8.86
CA ILE A 115 -6.88 6.66 -8.04
C ILE A 115 -7.30 7.31 -6.73
N VAL A 116 -6.91 6.67 -5.62
CA VAL A 116 -7.27 7.12 -4.28
C VAL A 116 -6.01 7.22 -3.43
N ILE A 117 -5.88 8.31 -2.69
CA ILE A 117 -4.84 8.45 -1.67
C ILE A 117 -5.50 8.38 -0.31
N THR A 118 -4.95 7.56 0.57
CA THR A 118 -5.53 7.39 1.90
C THR A 118 -4.47 6.90 2.89
N SER A 119 -4.86 6.74 4.14
CA SER A 119 -3.99 6.18 5.17
C SER A 119 -4.22 4.69 5.33
N ALA A 120 -3.26 4.02 5.97
CA ALA A 120 -3.38 2.59 6.25
C ALA A 120 -4.63 2.28 7.07
N HIS A 121 -4.95 3.15 8.04
CA HIS A 121 -6.13 2.95 8.86
C HIS A 121 -7.42 2.98 8.03
N MET A 122 -7.52 3.95 7.13
CA MET A 122 -8.70 4.09 6.27
C MET A 122 -8.78 3.01 5.20
N ALA A 123 -7.64 2.42 4.85
CA ALA A 123 -7.60 1.39 3.81
C ALA A 123 -8.13 0.04 4.28
N LYS A 124 -8.33 -0.14 5.58
CA LYS A 124 -8.87 -1.40 6.09
C LYS A 124 -10.23 -1.69 5.45
N GLY A 125 -10.39 -2.90 4.95
CA GLY A 125 -11.63 -3.30 4.29
C GLY A 125 -11.74 -2.89 2.83
N LEU A 126 -10.77 -2.16 2.30
CA LEU A 126 -10.75 -1.78 0.90
C LEU A 126 -9.81 -2.69 0.12
N GLU A 127 -10.02 -2.76 -1.18
CA GLU A 127 -9.18 -3.53 -2.09
C GLU A 127 -8.89 -2.68 -3.32
N PHE A 128 -7.66 -2.79 -3.81
CA PHE A 128 -7.24 -2.07 -5.01
C PHE A 128 -6.53 -3.04 -5.94
N ASP A 129 -6.71 -2.86 -7.24
CA ASP A 129 -5.98 -3.65 -8.22
C ASP A 129 -4.47 -3.42 -8.07
N GLU A 130 -4.08 -2.17 -7.86
CA GLU A 130 -2.69 -1.81 -7.64
C GLU A 130 -2.57 -0.94 -6.38
N VAL A 131 -1.49 -1.13 -5.62
CA VAL A 131 -1.20 -0.31 -4.44
C VAL A 131 0.22 0.23 -4.53
N ILE A 132 0.38 1.50 -4.20
CA ILE A 132 1.67 2.15 -4.02
C ILE A 132 1.76 2.59 -2.56
N ILE A 133 2.84 2.20 -1.88
CA ILE A 133 3.06 2.60 -0.50
C ILE A 133 4.31 3.46 -0.46
N PRO A 134 4.16 4.79 -0.31
CA PRO A 134 5.32 5.67 -0.25
C PRO A 134 5.93 5.73 1.13
N GLN A 135 7.14 6.24 1.21
CA GLN A 135 7.84 6.52 2.47
C GLN A 135 8.00 5.29 3.36
N THR A 136 8.40 4.17 2.75
CA THR A 136 8.56 2.90 3.46
C THR A 136 9.94 2.75 4.10
N ASP A 137 10.56 3.85 4.49
CA ASP A 137 11.86 3.82 5.18
C ASP A 137 11.69 3.38 6.64
N GLU A 138 12.82 3.05 7.27
CA GLU A 138 12.82 2.56 8.63
C GLU A 138 12.31 3.57 9.66
N ARG A 139 12.40 4.85 9.37
CA ARG A 139 11.93 5.87 10.30
C ARG A 139 10.41 5.87 10.40
N ASN A 140 9.73 5.58 9.29
CA ASN A 140 8.28 5.55 9.26
C ASN A 140 7.71 4.22 9.75
N TYR A 141 8.40 3.11 9.50
CA TYR A 141 7.87 1.79 9.81
C TYR A 141 8.83 1.02 10.72
N ARG A 142 9.03 1.54 11.93
CA ARG A 142 10.01 1.01 12.86
C ARG A 142 9.43 0.06 13.91
N SER A 143 8.32 0.44 14.52
CA SER A 143 7.73 -0.33 15.61
C SER A 143 6.89 -1.50 15.08
N GLU A 144 6.50 -2.40 15.98
CA GLU A 144 5.59 -3.49 15.61
C GLU A 144 4.24 -2.97 15.14
N ILE A 145 3.77 -1.88 15.75
CA ILE A 145 2.53 -1.24 15.32
C ILE A 145 2.69 -0.71 13.89
N ASP A 146 3.82 -0.06 13.60
CA ASP A 146 4.10 0.45 12.26
C ASP A 146 4.12 -0.67 11.24
N LYS A 147 4.74 -1.80 11.59
CA LYS A 147 4.80 -2.97 10.70
C LYS A 147 3.42 -3.57 10.46
N SER A 148 2.56 -3.53 11.47
CA SER A 148 1.18 -3.97 11.31
C SER A 148 0.43 -3.07 10.34
N MET A 149 0.67 -1.77 10.39
CA MET A 149 0.07 -0.82 9.46
C MET A 149 0.55 -1.06 8.04
N LEU A 150 1.84 -1.32 7.88
CA LEU A 150 2.40 -1.64 6.57
C LEU A 150 1.81 -2.95 6.03
N TYR A 151 1.66 -3.94 6.90
CA TYR A 151 1.04 -5.21 6.52
C TYR A 151 -0.38 -5.00 6.01
N VAL A 152 -1.18 -4.18 6.71
CA VAL A 152 -2.54 -3.86 6.25
C VAL A 152 -2.50 -3.24 4.86
N ALA A 153 -1.62 -2.27 4.65
CA ALA A 153 -1.52 -1.59 3.35
C ALA A 153 -1.12 -2.56 2.23
N VAL A 154 -0.14 -3.41 2.50
CA VAL A 154 0.34 -4.40 1.51
C VAL A 154 -0.78 -5.34 1.08
N THR A 155 -1.57 -5.81 2.05
CA THR A 155 -2.62 -6.78 1.77
C THR A 155 -3.85 -6.17 1.07
N ARG A 156 -3.87 -4.86 0.85
CA ARG A 156 -4.93 -4.22 0.06
C ARG A 156 -4.72 -4.40 -1.44
N ALA A 157 -3.52 -4.82 -1.86
CA ALA A 157 -3.21 -4.98 -3.28
C ALA A 157 -3.66 -6.33 -3.80
N MET A 158 -4.40 -6.32 -4.89
CA MET A 158 -4.89 -7.55 -5.52
C MET A 158 -3.93 -8.09 -6.57
N HIS A 159 -3.29 -7.19 -7.33
CA HIS A 159 -2.47 -7.61 -8.47
C HIS A 159 -1.05 -7.05 -8.48
N ARG A 160 -0.89 -5.76 -8.20
CA ARG A 160 0.42 -5.11 -8.27
C ARG A 160 0.69 -4.30 -7.02
N LEU A 161 1.92 -4.39 -6.51
CA LEU A 161 2.32 -3.67 -5.31
C LEU A 161 3.70 -3.06 -5.53
N THR A 162 3.83 -1.78 -5.20
CA THR A 162 5.11 -1.08 -5.24
C THR A 162 5.29 -0.29 -3.95
N LEU A 163 6.43 -0.46 -3.31
CA LEU A 163 6.82 0.33 -2.15
C LEU A 163 7.90 1.29 -2.59
N THR A 164 7.83 2.54 -2.15
CA THR A 164 8.86 3.53 -2.47
C THR A 164 9.40 4.15 -1.20
N PHE A 165 10.65 4.55 -1.24
CA PHE A 165 11.27 5.31 -0.17
C PHE A 165 12.45 6.10 -0.72
N HIS A 166 12.92 7.06 0.05
CA HIS A 166 14.11 7.80 -0.34
C HIS A 166 15.08 7.84 0.81
N GLU A 167 16.36 7.84 0.46
CA GLU A 167 17.44 7.90 1.40
C GLU A 167 18.50 8.74 0.77
N ALA A 168 18.93 9.78 1.48
CA ALA A 168 20.01 10.63 0.98
C ALA A 168 21.27 9.78 0.76
N ARG A 169 21.88 9.91 -0.41
CA ARG A 169 23.14 9.20 -0.67
C ARG A 169 24.19 9.70 0.28
N PRO A 170 25.02 8.80 0.84
CA PRO A 170 26.12 9.26 1.66
C PRO A 170 26.98 10.23 0.88
N ALA A 171 27.30 11.31 1.52
CA ALA A 171 28.25 12.21 0.92
C ALA A 171 29.58 11.48 0.87
N THR A 172 30.05 11.01 -0.24
CA THR A 172 31.26 10.48 -0.29
C THR A 172 31.76 10.59 -1.20
N HIS A 173 32.36 10.58 -1.03
CA HIS A 173 33.13 9.81 -1.38
C HIS A 173 33.68 9.94 -2.55
#